data_0834dfb5af778158786753547662a337
#
_entry.id   0834dfb5af778158786753547662a337
#
_cell.length_a   1.000
_cell.length_b   1.000
_cell.length_c   1.000
_cell.angle_alpha   90.00
_cell.angle_beta   90.00
_cell.angle_gamma   90.00
#
_symmetry.space_group_name_H-M   'P 1'
#
loop_
_entity.id
_entity.type
_entity.pdbx_description
1 polymer ?
#
loop_
_entity_poly.entity_id
_entity_poly.type
_entity_poly.pdbx_seq_one_letter_code
_entity_poly.pdbx_strand_id
1 'polypeptide(L)'
;MAARFLRDFEPQHARRILDKLALSQEMRKPVENFDSIPVVSLEEAIEPLVSLVTNIKEMISKAKEKCDKPKDGLTTNESASIMLYLLEWKPRENSFYIILNNILRAEDKEKLQPWQLYLKLFISSLEKLP
;
A
#
# COMPACT_ATOMS: atom_id res chain seq x y z
N MET A 1 13.19 -6.27 -11.75
CA MET A 1 12.02 -7.15 -11.90
C MET A 1 11.24 -7.23 -10.59
N ALA A 2 9.92 -7.12 -10.69
CA ALA A 2 9.05 -7.26 -9.53
C ALA A 2 9.29 -8.59 -8.80
N ALA A 3 9.63 -9.65 -9.53
CA ALA A 3 9.93 -10.97 -8.97
C ALA A 3 11.07 -10.94 -7.96
N ARG A 4 12.04 -10.05 -8.17
CA ARG A 4 13.17 -9.90 -7.27
C ARG A 4 12.77 -9.35 -5.91
N PHE A 5 11.88 -8.35 -5.91
CA PHE A 5 11.31 -7.80 -4.69
C PHE A 5 10.43 -8.85 -3.99
N LEU A 6 9.59 -9.55 -4.78
CA LEU A 6 8.62 -10.50 -4.25
C LEU A 6 9.25 -11.76 -3.67
N ARG A 7 10.52 -11.98 -3.93
CA ARG A 7 11.24 -13.17 -3.42
C ARG A 7 11.27 -13.23 -1.90
N ASP A 8 11.21 -12.07 -1.25
CA ASP A 8 11.26 -11.97 0.20
C ASP A 8 9.91 -12.17 0.87
N PHE A 9 8.85 -12.42 0.08
CA PHE A 9 7.48 -12.59 0.58
C PHE A 9 7.01 -14.03 0.42
N GLU A 10 6.05 -14.42 1.24
CA GLU A 10 5.39 -15.69 1.09
C GLU A 10 4.58 -15.72 -0.21
N PRO A 11 4.45 -16.90 -0.88
CA PRO A 11 3.78 -16.98 -2.19
C PRO A 11 2.37 -16.39 -2.21
N GLN A 12 1.57 -16.58 -1.16
CA GLN A 12 0.21 -16.03 -1.12
C GLN A 12 0.21 -14.50 -1.08
N HIS A 13 1.22 -13.91 -0.45
CA HIS A 13 1.33 -12.45 -0.39
C HIS A 13 1.78 -11.89 -1.73
N ALA A 14 2.77 -12.54 -2.34
CA ALA A 14 3.31 -12.10 -3.62
C ALA A 14 2.25 -12.06 -4.72
N ARG A 15 1.28 -12.98 -4.70
CA ARG A 15 0.23 -13.04 -5.71
C ARG A 15 -0.60 -11.78 -5.81
N ARG A 16 -0.69 -11.01 -4.73
CA ARG A 16 -1.50 -9.78 -4.70
C ARG A 16 -0.95 -8.69 -5.61
N ILE A 17 0.35 -8.71 -5.89
CA ILE A 17 0.99 -7.67 -6.69
C ILE A 17 1.75 -8.20 -7.90
N LEU A 18 1.55 -9.48 -8.26
CA LEU A 18 2.23 -10.05 -9.44
C LEU A 18 1.93 -9.26 -10.71
N ASP A 19 0.70 -8.83 -10.87
CA ASP A 19 0.33 -7.95 -11.99
C ASP A 19 0.23 -6.52 -11.46
N LYS A 20 1.37 -5.91 -11.20
CA LYS A 20 1.44 -4.56 -10.64
C LYS A 20 0.81 -3.50 -11.55
N LEU A 21 0.89 -3.69 -12.87
CA LEU A 21 0.35 -2.73 -13.81
C LEU A 21 -1.17 -2.70 -13.76
N ALA A 22 -1.81 -3.87 -13.79
CA ALA A 22 -3.26 -3.96 -13.67
C ALA A 22 -3.74 -3.45 -12.33
N LEU A 23 -3.02 -3.79 -11.24
CA LEU A 23 -3.37 -3.36 -9.90
C LEU A 23 -3.29 -1.83 -9.77
N SER A 24 -2.20 -1.22 -10.27
CA SER A 24 -2.05 0.22 -10.17
C SER A 24 -3.11 0.97 -10.97
N GLN A 25 -3.45 0.49 -12.16
CA GLN A 25 -4.49 1.09 -12.98
C GLN A 25 -5.85 1.01 -12.30
N GLU A 26 -6.17 -0.15 -11.73
CA GLU A 26 -7.45 -0.37 -11.07
C GLU A 26 -7.61 0.51 -9.83
N MET A 27 -6.57 0.65 -9.04
CA MET A 27 -6.58 1.49 -7.83
C MET A 27 -6.56 2.98 -8.14
N ARG A 28 -5.94 3.37 -9.27
CA ARG A 28 -5.85 4.76 -9.69
C ARG A 28 -7.19 5.32 -10.15
N LYS A 29 -8.04 4.49 -10.78
CA LYS A 29 -9.31 4.92 -11.37
C LYS A 29 -10.22 5.70 -10.42
N PRO A 30 -10.44 5.24 -9.18
CA PRO A 30 -11.35 5.97 -8.28
C PRO A 30 -10.72 7.21 -7.65
N VAL A 31 -9.42 7.44 -7.81
CA VAL A 31 -8.73 8.57 -7.17
C VAL A 31 -8.75 9.78 -8.09
N GLU A 32 -9.51 10.82 -7.69
CA GLU A 32 -9.58 12.07 -8.44
C GLU A 32 -8.28 12.85 -8.30
N ASN A 33 -7.84 13.46 -9.40
CA ASN A 33 -6.66 14.33 -9.42
C ASN A 33 -5.40 13.64 -8.89
N PHE A 34 -5.24 12.36 -9.21
CA PHE A 34 -4.12 11.55 -8.73
C PHE A 34 -2.76 12.24 -8.91
N ASP A 35 -2.54 12.83 -10.09
CA ASP A 35 -1.24 13.46 -10.40
C ASP A 35 -0.95 14.69 -9.54
N SER A 36 -1.98 15.30 -8.97
CA SER A 36 -1.84 16.47 -8.11
C SER A 36 -1.57 16.11 -6.65
N ILE A 37 -1.75 14.85 -6.27
CA ILE A 37 -1.54 14.40 -4.89
C ILE A 37 -0.03 14.28 -4.64
N PRO A 38 0.49 14.89 -3.54
CA PRO A 38 1.92 14.82 -3.26
C PRO A 38 2.34 13.44 -2.76
N VAL A 39 3.59 13.07 -3.04
CA VAL A 39 4.20 11.88 -2.43
C VAL A 39 4.77 12.30 -1.09
N VAL A 40 4.30 11.68 -0.02
CA VAL A 40 4.73 11.97 1.35
C VAL A 40 5.30 10.71 1.99
N SER A 41 5.83 10.85 3.22
CA SER A 41 6.31 9.69 3.97
C SER A 41 5.14 8.75 4.29
N LEU A 42 5.45 7.50 4.61
CA LEU A 42 4.40 6.54 4.98
C LEU A 42 3.67 7.00 6.24
N GLU A 43 4.38 7.57 7.22
CA GLU A 43 3.78 8.10 8.45
C GLU A 43 2.77 9.20 8.15
N GLU A 44 3.10 10.12 7.26
CA GLU A 44 2.17 11.18 6.86
C GLU A 44 0.99 10.62 6.08
N ALA A 45 1.26 9.65 5.21
CA ALA A 45 0.23 9.05 4.35
C ALA A 45 -0.83 8.33 5.17
N ILE A 46 -0.45 7.71 6.29
CA ILE A 46 -1.39 6.93 7.10
C ILE A 46 -2.04 7.72 8.24
N GLU A 47 -1.59 8.93 8.48
CA GLU A 47 -2.14 9.73 9.58
C GLU A 47 -3.67 9.84 9.52
N PRO A 48 -4.30 10.11 8.35
CA PRO A 48 -5.76 10.13 8.26
C PRO A 48 -6.41 8.76 8.51
N LEU A 49 -5.63 7.68 8.50
CA LEU A 49 -6.15 6.31 8.64
C LEU A 49 -6.06 5.79 10.07
N VAL A 50 -5.39 6.51 10.97
CA VAL A 50 -5.14 6.05 12.34
C VAL A 50 -6.44 5.73 13.08
N SER A 51 -7.49 6.54 12.86
CA SER A 51 -8.79 6.31 13.50
C SER A 51 -9.64 5.28 12.76
N LEU A 52 -9.28 4.93 11.53
CA LEU A 52 -10.07 4.05 10.67
C LEU A 52 -9.52 2.62 10.62
N VAL A 53 -8.23 2.45 10.87
CA VAL A 53 -7.57 1.15 10.77
C VAL A 53 -6.90 0.83 12.11
N THR A 54 -7.40 -0.18 12.79
CA THR A 54 -6.88 -0.61 14.09
C THR A 54 -5.43 -1.08 13.98
N ASN A 55 -4.57 -0.62 14.90
CA ASN A 55 -3.16 -1.03 14.98
C ASN A 55 -2.30 -0.67 13.78
N ILE A 56 -2.71 0.33 13.00
CA ILE A 56 -1.96 0.68 11.79
C ILE A 56 -0.53 1.13 12.11
N LYS A 57 -0.31 1.87 13.18
CA LYS A 57 1.04 2.35 13.57
C LYS A 57 1.97 1.19 13.90
N GLU A 58 1.47 0.18 14.60
CA GLU A 58 2.22 -1.02 14.91
C GLU A 58 2.59 -1.79 13.65
N MET A 59 1.64 -1.92 12.73
CA MET A 59 1.87 -2.64 11.48
C MET A 59 2.84 -1.90 10.57
N ILE A 60 2.84 -0.56 10.60
CA ILE A 60 3.82 0.23 9.86
C ILE A 60 5.22 0.00 10.40
N SER A 61 5.37 -0.05 11.72
CA SER A 61 6.67 -0.36 12.32
C SER A 61 7.18 -1.71 11.85
N LYS A 62 6.32 -2.71 11.81
CA LYS A 62 6.67 -4.04 11.31
C LYS A 62 7.05 -3.99 9.83
N ALA A 63 6.30 -3.25 9.02
CA ALA A 63 6.58 -3.13 7.59
C ALA A 63 7.95 -2.47 7.36
N LYS A 64 8.25 -1.39 8.07
CA LYS A 64 9.53 -0.70 7.95
C LYS A 64 10.70 -1.56 8.41
N GLU A 65 10.50 -2.33 9.47
CA GLU A 65 11.52 -3.24 9.98
C GLU A 65 11.91 -4.27 8.91
N LYS A 66 10.92 -4.81 8.20
CA LYS A 66 11.16 -5.75 7.10
C LYS A 66 11.78 -5.10 5.86
N CYS A 67 11.66 -3.79 5.74
CA CYS A 67 12.15 -3.01 4.59
C CYS A 67 13.36 -2.14 4.94
N ASP A 68 14.11 -2.51 5.97
CA ASP A 68 15.29 -1.78 6.43
C ASP A 68 16.33 -1.59 5.30
N LYS A 69 16.44 -2.58 4.42
CA LYS A 69 17.32 -2.51 3.26
C LYS A 69 16.50 -2.66 1.98
N PRO A 70 15.88 -1.57 1.51
CA PRO A 70 15.01 -1.65 0.34
C PRO A 70 15.75 -2.04 -0.92
N LYS A 71 15.05 -2.72 -1.83
CA LYS A 71 15.57 -3.23 -3.09
C LYS A 71 14.88 -2.56 -4.27
N ASP A 72 15.40 -2.81 -5.46
CA ASP A 72 14.80 -2.37 -6.74
C ASP A 72 14.62 -0.85 -6.86
N GLY A 73 15.53 -0.09 -6.21
CA GLY A 73 15.51 1.37 -6.33
C GLY A 73 14.46 2.06 -5.49
N LEU A 74 13.78 1.33 -4.62
CA LEU A 74 12.76 1.92 -3.75
C LEU A 74 13.38 2.49 -2.48
N THR A 75 12.74 3.54 -1.95
CA THR A 75 13.06 4.04 -0.61
C THR A 75 12.42 3.14 0.43
N THR A 76 12.80 3.30 1.71
CA THR A 76 12.16 2.58 2.81
C THR A 76 10.67 2.85 2.86
N ASN A 77 10.24 4.11 2.68
CA ASN A 77 8.82 4.46 2.67
C ASN A 77 8.07 3.77 1.53
N GLU A 78 8.67 3.74 0.35
CA GLU A 78 8.06 3.09 -0.80
C GLU A 78 7.93 1.58 -0.60
N SER A 79 8.99 0.93 -0.17
CA SER A 79 8.98 -0.51 0.10
C SER A 79 7.99 -0.85 1.21
N ALA A 80 7.95 -0.06 2.27
CA ALA A 80 7.06 -0.30 3.40
C ALA A 80 5.59 -0.11 3.02
N SER A 81 5.30 0.81 2.09
CA SER A 81 3.91 0.99 1.63
C SER A 81 3.39 -0.27 0.93
N ILE A 82 4.25 -0.93 0.15
CA ILE A 82 3.92 -2.19 -0.51
C ILE A 82 3.82 -3.32 0.52
N MET A 83 4.79 -3.38 1.44
CA MET A 83 4.80 -4.40 2.50
C MET A 83 3.54 -4.33 3.35
N LEU A 84 3.08 -3.12 3.70
CA LEU A 84 1.88 -2.95 4.50
C LEU A 84 0.66 -3.58 3.81
N TYR A 85 0.56 -3.43 2.49
CA TYR A 85 -0.52 -4.05 1.71
C TYR A 85 -0.43 -5.58 1.71
N LEU A 86 0.79 -6.11 1.75
CA LEU A 86 1.02 -7.56 1.67
C LEU A 86 0.91 -8.29 3.00
N LEU A 87 1.08 -7.59 4.12
CA LEU A 87 1.03 -8.22 5.44
C LEU A 87 -0.36 -8.72 5.76
N GLU A 88 -0.43 -9.89 6.38
CA GLU A 88 -1.67 -10.38 6.95
C GLU A 88 -1.74 -9.98 8.42
N TRP A 89 -2.90 -9.48 8.82
CA TRP A 89 -3.14 -9.02 10.17
C TRP A 89 -3.97 -10.05 10.93
N LYS A 90 -4.00 -9.93 12.24
CA LYS A 90 -4.83 -10.78 13.11
C LYS A 90 -5.81 -9.91 13.87
N PRO A 91 -7.12 -10.18 13.78
CA PRO A 91 -7.74 -11.16 12.88
C PRO A 91 -7.61 -10.76 11.40
N ARG A 92 -7.74 -11.73 10.51
CA ARG A 92 -7.51 -11.52 9.07
C ARG A 92 -8.38 -10.42 8.48
N GLU A 93 -9.62 -10.31 8.92
CA GLU A 93 -10.56 -9.29 8.42
C GLU A 93 -10.10 -7.85 8.72
N ASN A 94 -9.14 -7.68 9.63
CA ASN A 94 -8.54 -6.38 9.92
C ASN A 94 -7.34 -6.09 9.02
N SER A 95 -6.99 -7.00 8.11
CA SER A 95 -5.85 -6.81 7.22
C SER A 95 -6.06 -5.59 6.35
N PHE A 96 -4.98 -4.83 6.18
CA PHE A 96 -5.01 -3.57 5.46
C PHE A 96 -5.55 -3.73 4.04
N TYR A 97 -5.10 -4.76 3.32
CA TYR A 97 -5.54 -4.98 1.94
C TYR A 97 -7.04 -5.29 1.85
N ILE A 98 -7.61 -5.96 2.84
CA ILE A 98 -9.04 -6.27 2.84
C ILE A 98 -9.85 -4.99 3.04
N ILE A 99 -9.44 -4.17 4.00
CA ILE A 99 -10.12 -2.89 4.27
C ILE A 99 -10.03 -1.97 3.05
N LEU A 100 -8.82 -1.82 2.50
CA LEU A 100 -8.61 -0.96 1.33
C LEU A 100 -9.42 -1.43 0.13
N ASN A 101 -9.40 -2.73 -0.17
CA ASN A 101 -10.15 -3.25 -1.31
C ASN A 101 -11.65 -3.05 -1.16
N ASN A 102 -12.17 -3.16 0.06
CA ASN A 102 -13.59 -2.88 0.33
C ASN A 102 -13.93 -1.40 0.09
N ILE A 103 -13.04 -0.50 0.51
CA ILE A 103 -13.20 0.94 0.27
C ILE A 103 -13.22 1.25 -1.23
N LEU A 104 -12.31 0.64 -1.98
CA LEU A 104 -12.23 0.85 -3.43
C LEU A 104 -13.48 0.32 -4.16
N ARG A 105 -14.00 -0.83 -3.73
CA ARG A 105 -15.21 -1.41 -4.33
C ARG A 105 -16.47 -0.61 -4.03
N ALA A 106 -16.50 0.07 -2.89
CA ALA A 106 -17.67 0.84 -2.48
C ALA A 106 -17.91 2.05 -3.39
N GLU A 107 -16.90 2.51 -4.11
CA GLU A 107 -16.96 3.66 -5.01
C GLU A 107 -17.48 4.93 -4.34
N ASP A 108 -17.24 5.07 -3.03
CA ASP A 108 -17.66 6.21 -2.23
C ASP A 108 -16.47 7.16 -2.08
N LYS A 109 -16.54 8.31 -2.73
CA LYS A 109 -15.44 9.28 -2.76
C LYS A 109 -15.11 9.84 -1.38
N GLU A 110 -16.11 10.02 -0.53
CA GLU A 110 -15.88 10.53 0.83
C GLU A 110 -15.09 9.52 1.67
N LYS A 111 -15.42 8.24 1.55
CA LYS A 111 -14.71 7.18 2.26
C LYS A 111 -13.30 6.98 1.73
N LEU A 112 -13.09 7.25 0.45
CA LEU A 112 -11.80 7.10 -0.19
C LEU A 112 -10.83 8.24 0.15
N GLN A 113 -11.36 9.43 0.45
CA GLN A 113 -10.54 10.62 0.68
C GLN A 113 -9.41 10.43 1.70
N PRO A 114 -9.62 9.80 2.86
CA PRO A 114 -8.53 9.58 3.82
C PRO A 114 -7.41 8.68 3.30
N TRP A 115 -7.69 7.90 2.24
CA TRP A 115 -6.74 6.93 1.68
C TRP A 115 -5.88 7.49 0.56
N GLN A 116 -6.16 8.71 0.09
CA GLN A 116 -5.51 9.27 -1.09
C GLN A 116 -3.99 9.38 -0.97
N LEU A 117 -3.49 9.83 0.17
CA LEU A 117 -2.04 9.96 0.35
C LEU A 117 -1.35 8.59 0.33
N TYR A 118 -1.95 7.61 0.98
CA TYR A 118 -1.41 6.25 0.94
C TYR A 118 -1.44 5.69 -0.48
N LEU A 119 -2.57 5.85 -1.18
CA LEU A 119 -2.71 5.35 -2.55
C LEU A 119 -1.68 5.99 -3.48
N LYS A 120 -1.42 7.29 -3.32
CA LYS A 120 -0.40 7.97 -4.11
C LYS A 120 0.98 7.34 -3.88
N LEU A 121 1.36 7.13 -2.64
CA LEU A 121 2.64 6.52 -2.31
C LEU A 121 2.70 5.08 -2.82
N PHE A 122 1.68 4.29 -2.55
CA PHE A 122 1.63 2.88 -2.93
C PHE A 122 1.68 2.68 -4.44
N ILE A 123 0.81 3.37 -5.19
CA ILE A 123 0.74 3.22 -6.64
C ILE A 123 2.03 3.70 -7.30
N SER A 124 2.57 4.85 -6.85
CA SER A 124 3.84 5.36 -7.36
C SER A 124 4.98 4.38 -7.12
N SER A 125 4.96 3.72 -5.96
CA SER A 125 5.97 2.71 -5.62
C SER A 125 5.86 1.47 -6.50
N LEU A 126 4.63 1.00 -6.75
CA LEU A 126 4.39 -0.14 -7.64
C LEU A 126 4.91 0.16 -9.05
N GLU A 127 4.68 1.37 -9.54
CA GLU A 127 5.08 1.76 -10.87
C GLU A 127 6.60 1.85 -11.03
N LYS A 128 7.36 2.01 -9.94
CA LYS A 128 8.82 2.00 -9.95
C LYS A 128 9.41 0.60 -10.04
N LEU A 129 8.66 -0.44 -9.70
CA LEU A 129 9.18 -1.80 -9.76
C LEU A 129 9.46 -2.16 -11.21
N PRO A 130 10.70 -2.70 -11.50
CA PRO A 130 11.07 -3.07 -12.85
C PRO A 130 10.29 -4.24 -13.41
#